data_91c0efe8a8d8a31fdc016f988461fd75
#
_entry.id   91c0efe8a8d8a31fdc016f988461fd75
#
_cell.length_a   1.000
_cell.length_b   1.000
_cell.length_c   1.000
_cell.angle_alpha   90.00
_cell.angle_beta   90.00
_cell.angle_gamma   90.00
#
_symmetry.space_group_name_H-M   'P 1'
#
loop_
_entity.id
_entity.type
_entity.pdbx_description
1 polymer ?
#
loop_
_entity_poly.entity_id
_entity_poly.type
_entity_poly.pdbx_seq_one_letter_code
_entity_poly.pdbx_strand_id
1 'polypeptide(L)'
;MKNLMTYINPLKEFTEDYAGLVKVQIDNYIRTWQKEDIILVTNFPYSYNGIDAIVVPDDLFCEHRRRASKINVICYMIENKMIDGLCWFHDFDAYQLQELPEDVLGDKDAAFTDYGFNETWNTGSSFFTPKASDVFEL
;
A
#
# COMPACT_ATOMS: atom_id res chain seq x y z
N MET A 1 -8.61 -10.66 1.48
CA MET A 1 -8.04 -9.29 1.57
C MET A 1 -6.58 -9.30 1.16
N LYS A 2 -6.09 -8.30 0.44
CA LYS A 2 -4.67 -8.11 0.13
C LYS A 2 -4.07 -7.07 1.07
N ASN A 3 -2.81 -7.27 1.46
CA ASN A 3 -2.01 -6.35 2.28
C ASN A 3 -1.03 -5.64 1.35
N LEU A 4 -1.22 -4.34 1.14
CA LEU A 4 -0.51 -3.55 0.12
C LEU A 4 0.42 -2.52 0.74
N MET A 5 1.69 -2.58 0.37
CA MET A 5 2.73 -1.60 0.69
C MET A 5 3.33 -1.05 -0.60
N THR A 6 3.59 0.25 -0.66
CA THR A 6 4.20 0.88 -1.84
C THR A 6 5.39 1.76 -1.47
N TYR A 7 6.41 1.75 -2.31
CA TYR A 7 7.56 2.63 -2.17
C TYR A 7 8.15 2.96 -3.54
N ILE A 8 8.08 4.22 -3.92
CA ILE A 8 8.64 4.72 -5.18
C ILE A 8 9.77 5.69 -4.85
N ASN A 9 10.95 5.44 -5.43
CA ASN A 9 12.13 6.27 -5.24
C ASN A 9 12.88 6.48 -6.57
N PRO A 10 13.14 7.72 -7.00
CA PRO A 10 13.93 8.00 -8.21
C PRO A 10 15.32 7.36 -8.21
N LEU A 11 15.92 7.14 -7.03
CA LEU A 11 17.21 6.48 -6.87
C LEU A 11 17.13 4.94 -7.02
N LYS A 12 15.94 4.38 -7.19
CA LYS A 12 15.69 2.93 -7.37
C LYS A 12 16.27 2.05 -6.27
N GLU A 13 16.14 2.51 -5.04
CA GLU A 13 16.54 1.79 -3.84
C GLU A 13 15.73 2.28 -2.63
N PHE A 14 15.66 1.47 -1.59
CA PHE A 14 15.18 1.96 -0.30
C PHE A 14 16.21 2.89 0.31
N THR A 15 15.78 4.04 0.80
CA THR A 15 16.62 4.87 1.67
C THR A 15 16.96 4.11 2.95
N GLU A 16 18.03 4.53 3.64
CA GLU A 16 18.52 3.86 4.85
C GLU A 16 17.42 3.63 5.88
N ASP A 17 16.55 4.63 6.10
CA ASP A 17 15.42 4.56 7.03
C ASP A 17 14.40 3.48 6.61
N TYR A 18 14.07 3.41 5.32
CA TYR A 18 13.07 2.47 4.80
C TYR A 18 13.59 1.05 4.59
N ALA A 19 14.90 0.87 4.38
CA ALA A 19 15.50 -0.45 4.20
C ALA A 19 15.31 -1.36 5.42
N GLY A 20 15.32 -0.79 6.62
CA GLY A 20 14.99 -1.50 7.85
C GLY A 20 13.49 -1.72 8.02
N LEU A 21 12.68 -0.68 7.79
CA LEU A 21 11.22 -0.73 7.95
C LEU A 21 10.56 -1.78 7.07
N VAL A 22 10.92 -1.87 5.79
CA VAL A 22 10.32 -2.85 4.87
C VAL A 22 10.55 -4.29 5.34
N LYS A 23 11.73 -4.60 5.87
CA LYS A 23 12.06 -5.93 6.40
C LYS A 23 11.23 -6.23 7.64
N VAL A 24 11.13 -5.28 8.57
CA VAL A 24 10.31 -5.43 9.79
C VAL A 24 8.85 -5.67 9.43
N GLN A 25 8.30 -4.94 8.46
CA GLN A 25 6.92 -5.13 8.02
C GLN A 25 6.70 -6.50 7.39
N ILE A 26 7.56 -6.91 6.46
CA ILE A 26 7.46 -8.24 5.85
C ILE A 26 7.55 -9.34 6.92
N ASP A 27 8.53 -9.26 7.84
CA ASP A 27 8.70 -10.25 8.91
C ASP A 27 7.48 -10.32 9.85
N ASN A 28 6.81 -9.19 10.08
CA ASN A 28 5.57 -9.17 10.85
C ASN A 28 4.42 -9.82 10.10
N TYR A 29 4.21 -9.44 8.83
CA TYR A 29 3.02 -9.87 8.09
C TYR A 29 3.08 -11.34 7.67
N ILE A 30 4.24 -11.91 7.37
CA ILE A 30 4.35 -13.35 7.06
C ILE A 30 3.98 -14.26 8.24
N ARG A 31 3.82 -13.73 9.46
CA ARG A 31 3.37 -14.49 10.64
C ARG A 31 1.86 -14.68 10.68
N THR A 32 1.09 -13.79 10.06
CA THR A 32 -0.36 -13.72 10.14
C THR A 32 -1.08 -13.72 8.80
N TRP A 33 -0.38 -13.33 7.72
CA TRP A 33 -0.90 -13.29 6.37
C TRP A 33 -0.31 -14.42 5.52
N GLN A 34 -1.08 -14.91 4.54
CA GLN A 34 -0.51 -15.75 3.49
C GLN A 34 0.44 -14.89 2.63
N LYS A 35 1.56 -15.44 2.19
CA LYS A 35 2.55 -14.68 1.40
C LYS A 35 2.00 -14.12 0.10
N GLU A 36 1.10 -14.86 -0.54
CA GLU A 36 0.40 -14.44 -1.78
C GLU A 36 -0.59 -13.28 -1.58
N ASP A 37 -0.90 -12.94 -0.34
CA ASP A 37 -1.73 -11.80 0.01
C ASP A 37 -0.93 -10.56 0.39
N ILE A 38 0.38 -10.70 0.58
CA ILE A 38 1.30 -9.58 0.85
C ILE A 38 1.83 -9.05 -0.47
N ILE A 39 1.51 -7.81 -0.78
CA ILE A 39 1.92 -7.12 -2.00
C ILE A 39 2.85 -5.97 -1.65
N LEU A 40 4.09 -6.04 -2.12
CA LEU A 40 5.03 -4.94 -2.10
C LEU A 40 5.17 -4.38 -3.52
N VAL A 41 5.02 -3.07 -3.69
CA VAL A 41 5.17 -2.41 -4.99
C VAL A 41 6.28 -1.36 -4.91
N THR A 42 7.22 -1.44 -5.85
CA THR A 42 8.35 -0.51 -5.95
C THR A 42 8.60 -0.16 -7.42
N ASN A 43 9.42 0.86 -7.70
CA ASN A 43 9.91 1.12 -9.05
C ASN A 43 11.31 0.52 -9.31
N PHE A 44 11.73 -0.44 -8.48
CA PHE A 44 12.99 -1.16 -8.61
C PHE A 44 12.83 -2.62 -8.15
N PRO A 45 13.66 -3.56 -8.63
CA PRO A 45 13.62 -4.94 -8.17
C PRO A 45 14.00 -5.04 -6.68
N TYR A 46 13.21 -5.80 -5.93
CA TYR A 46 13.49 -6.08 -4.53
C TYR A 46 12.88 -7.43 -4.14
N SER A 47 13.57 -8.17 -3.30
CA SER A 47 13.10 -9.43 -2.74
C SER A 47 13.56 -9.59 -1.31
N TYR A 48 12.68 -9.98 -0.43
CA TYR A 48 13.01 -10.28 0.96
C TYR A 48 12.04 -11.31 1.53
N ASN A 49 12.59 -12.34 2.16
CA ASN A 49 11.86 -13.38 2.90
C ASN A 49 10.72 -14.03 2.10
N GLY A 50 10.93 -14.22 0.79
CA GLY A 50 9.97 -14.82 -0.13
C GLY A 50 8.86 -13.87 -0.62
N ILE A 51 9.00 -12.58 -0.35
CA ILE A 51 8.16 -11.52 -0.93
C ILE A 51 8.99 -10.81 -2.01
N ASP A 52 8.52 -10.89 -3.25
CA ASP A 52 9.12 -10.21 -4.40
C ASP A 52 8.32 -8.97 -4.72
N ALA A 53 8.99 -7.84 -4.88
CA ALA A 53 8.31 -6.60 -5.23
C ALA A 53 7.79 -6.64 -6.67
N ILE A 54 6.56 -6.15 -6.86
CA ILE A 54 6.02 -5.83 -8.17
C ILE A 54 6.67 -4.52 -8.62
N VAL A 55 7.34 -4.53 -9.77
CA VAL A 55 8.03 -3.35 -10.30
C VAL A 55 7.09 -2.57 -11.20
N VAL A 56 6.92 -1.29 -10.89
CA VAL A 56 6.06 -0.36 -11.63
C VAL A 56 6.88 0.77 -12.27
N PRO A 57 6.31 1.53 -13.24
CA PRO A 57 7.01 2.61 -13.92
C PRO A 57 7.48 3.74 -13.00
N ASP A 58 8.61 4.38 -13.36
CA ASP A 58 9.21 5.49 -12.62
C ASP A 58 8.36 6.77 -12.64
N ASP A 59 7.56 6.97 -13.68
CA ASP A 59 6.70 8.13 -13.87
C ASP A 59 5.51 8.21 -12.89
N LEU A 60 5.28 7.14 -12.12
CA LEU A 60 4.35 7.19 -10.99
C LEU A 60 4.87 8.01 -9.80
N PHE A 61 6.16 8.34 -9.79
CA PHE A 61 6.73 9.22 -8.78
C PHE A 61 6.25 10.67 -8.96
N CYS A 62 5.72 11.25 -7.89
CA CYS A 62 5.26 12.64 -7.88
C CYS A 62 6.32 13.54 -7.23
N GLU A 63 7.08 14.28 -8.02
CA GLU A 63 8.15 15.16 -7.53
C GLU A 63 7.65 16.26 -6.60
N HIS A 64 6.49 16.84 -6.93
CA HIS A 64 5.91 17.96 -6.17
C HIS A 64 5.29 17.54 -4.85
N ARG A 65 4.81 16.29 -4.76
CA ARG A 65 4.20 15.71 -3.57
C ARG A 65 4.58 14.24 -3.45
N ARG A 66 5.75 13.96 -2.95
CA ARG A 66 6.27 12.57 -2.83
C ARG A 66 5.28 11.60 -2.20
N ARG A 67 4.52 12.07 -1.19
CA ARG A 67 3.47 11.27 -0.54
C ARG A 67 2.29 10.92 -1.47
N ALA A 68 2.08 11.67 -2.56
CA ALA A 68 1.05 11.36 -3.54
C ALA A 68 1.45 10.21 -4.48
N SER A 69 2.73 9.85 -4.56
CA SER A 69 3.19 8.73 -5.38
C SER A 69 2.47 7.41 -5.05
N LYS A 70 2.12 7.19 -3.78
CA LYS A 70 1.35 6.01 -3.38
C LYS A 70 -0.05 5.97 -4.02
N ILE A 71 -0.68 7.12 -4.20
CA ILE A 71 -1.99 7.23 -4.86
C ILE A 71 -1.86 6.87 -6.35
N ASN A 72 -0.83 7.40 -7.03
CA ASN A 72 -0.55 7.05 -8.42
C ASN A 72 -0.32 5.54 -8.60
N VAL A 73 0.40 4.91 -7.65
CA VAL A 73 0.62 3.46 -7.67
C VAL A 73 -0.69 2.69 -7.50
N ILE A 74 -1.54 3.08 -6.55
CA ILE A 74 -2.84 2.44 -6.33
C ILE A 74 -3.71 2.55 -7.60
N CYS A 75 -3.81 3.75 -8.17
CA CYS A 75 -4.54 3.98 -9.42
C CYS A 75 -4.01 3.09 -10.55
N TYR A 76 -2.70 3.09 -10.77
CA TYR A 76 -2.04 2.25 -11.76
C TYR A 76 -2.35 0.75 -11.58
N MET A 77 -2.31 0.25 -10.34
CA MET A 77 -2.61 -1.15 -10.05
C MET A 77 -4.07 -1.51 -10.33
N ILE A 78 -5.00 -0.62 -10.03
CA ILE A 78 -6.43 -0.81 -10.35
C ILE A 78 -6.64 -0.83 -11.86
N GLU A 79 -6.14 0.16 -12.58
CA GLU A 79 -6.28 0.30 -14.04
C GLU A 79 -5.70 -0.90 -14.79
N ASN A 80 -4.56 -1.42 -14.31
CA ASN A 80 -3.90 -2.58 -14.92
C ASN A 80 -4.42 -3.93 -14.38
N LYS A 81 -5.52 -3.93 -13.60
CA LYS A 81 -6.15 -5.13 -13.04
C LYS A 81 -5.21 -6.01 -12.22
N MET A 82 -4.27 -5.39 -11.53
CA MET A 82 -3.30 -6.06 -10.65
C MET A 82 -3.88 -6.33 -9.27
N ILE A 83 -5.04 -5.78 -8.97
CA ILE A 83 -5.81 -5.96 -7.75
C ILE A 83 -7.22 -6.42 -8.14
N ASP A 84 -7.74 -7.47 -7.52
CA ASP A 84 -9.02 -8.08 -7.85
C ASP A 84 -10.05 -8.10 -6.71
N GLY A 85 -9.70 -7.57 -5.54
CA GLY A 85 -10.57 -7.60 -4.38
C GLY A 85 -10.24 -6.54 -3.35
N LEU A 86 -10.67 -6.79 -2.11
CA LEU A 86 -10.42 -5.90 -0.99
C LEU A 86 -8.93 -5.81 -0.69
N CYS A 87 -8.41 -4.58 -0.65
CA CYS A 87 -7.05 -4.25 -0.25
C CYS A 87 -7.04 -3.41 1.02
N TRP A 88 -6.11 -3.71 1.90
CA TRP A 88 -5.64 -2.82 2.93
C TRP A 88 -4.29 -2.23 2.52
N PHE A 89 -4.28 -0.95 2.19
CA PHE A 89 -3.05 -0.18 1.99
C PHE A 89 -2.59 0.40 3.33
N HIS A 90 -1.30 0.35 3.59
CA HIS A 90 -0.71 0.99 4.75
C HIS A 90 0.73 1.47 4.48
N ASP A 91 1.13 2.52 5.19
CA ASP A 91 2.50 3.01 5.21
C ASP A 91 3.40 2.03 6.01
N PHE A 92 4.73 2.11 5.84
CA PHE A 92 5.67 1.17 6.48
C PHE A 92 5.82 1.37 8.00
N ASP A 93 5.25 2.41 8.56
CA ASP A 93 5.19 2.68 10.01
C ASP A 93 3.83 2.30 10.64
N ALA A 94 2.93 1.73 9.87
CA ALA A 94 1.65 1.20 10.36
C ALA A 94 1.77 -0.27 10.77
N TYR A 95 1.40 -0.61 11.99
CA TYR A 95 1.48 -1.98 12.51
C TYR A 95 0.09 -2.52 12.80
N GLN A 96 -0.16 -3.75 12.35
CA GLN A 96 -1.39 -4.46 12.65
C GLN A 96 -1.31 -5.04 14.07
N LEU A 97 -2.23 -4.65 14.95
CA LEU A 97 -2.31 -5.13 16.33
C LEU A 97 -3.36 -6.23 16.54
N GLN A 98 -4.29 -6.36 15.61
CA GLN A 98 -5.39 -7.35 15.65
C GLN A 98 -5.80 -7.73 14.24
N GLU A 99 -6.57 -8.80 14.11
CA GLU A 99 -7.15 -9.20 12.83
C GLU A 99 -8.04 -8.09 12.26
N LEU A 100 -7.96 -7.91 10.96
CA LEU A 100 -8.78 -6.93 10.22
C LEU A 100 -10.06 -7.64 9.75
N PRO A 101 -11.25 -7.05 9.96
CA PRO A 101 -12.49 -7.64 9.49
C PRO A 101 -12.59 -7.58 7.96
N GLU A 102 -13.02 -8.68 7.33
CA GLU A 102 -13.19 -8.71 5.87
C GLU A 102 -14.37 -7.85 5.38
N ASP A 103 -15.31 -7.52 6.26
CA ASP A 103 -16.46 -6.66 6.00
C ASP A 103 -16.23 -5.20 6.38
N VAL A 104 -14.97 -4.77 6.55
CA VAL A 104 -14.58 -3.41 6.97
C VAL A 104 -15.20 -2.29 6.13
N LEU A 105 -15.46 -2.54 4.86
CA LEU A 105 -16.08 -1.56 3.94
C LEU A 105 -17.60 -1.54 4.01
N GLY A 106 -18.26 -2.61 4.48
CA GLY A 106 -19.72 -2.74 4.39
C GLY A 106 -20.19 -2.59 2.94
N ASP A 107 -20.96 -1.55 2.67
CA ASP A 107 -21.50 -1.19 1.35
C ASP A 107 -20.64 -0.16 0.57
N LYS A 108 -19.48 0.20 1.08
CA LYS A 108 -18.59 1.23 0.51
C LYS A 108 -17.48 0.61 -0.32
N ASP A 109 -16.95 1.38 -1.25
CA ASP A 109 -15.84 0.98 -2.11
C ASP A 109 -14.48 1.39 -1.55
N ALA A 110 -14.43 2.36 -0.63
CA ALA A 110 -13.22 2.78 0.07
C ALA A 110 -13.52 3.27 1.50
N ALA A 111 -12.53 3.14 2.38
CA ALA A 111 -12.52 3.70 3.73
C ALA A 111 -11.12 4.22 4.08
N PHE A 112 -11.07 5.37 4.70
CA PHE A 112 -9.84 6.00 5.17
C PHE A 112 -9.88 6.12 6.69
N THR A 113 -8.72 6.00 7.33
CA THR A 113 -8.64 6.22 8.77
C THR A 113 -8.72 7.71 9.10
N ASP A 114 -9.39 8.03 10.19
CA ASP A 114 -9.49 9.37 10.75
C ASP A 114 -8.44 9.51 11.87
N TYR A 115 -7.80 10.66 11.99
CA TYR A 115 -6.91 10.95 13.13
C TYR A 115 -7.66 11.08 14.47
N GLY A 116 -9.01 11.15 14.46
CA GLY A 116 -9.81 11.28 15.66
C GLY A 116 -9.80 12.69 16.28
N PHE A 117 -9.10 13.61 15.68
CA PHE A 117 -9.06 15.03 16.04
C PHE A 117 -8.89 15.85 14.75
N ASN A 118 -9.66 16.89 14.60
CA ASN A 118 -9.84 17.61 13.34
C ASN A 118 -10.46 16.70 12.24
N GLU A 119 -11.24 17.25 11.38
CA GLU A 119 -11.83 16.56 10.21
C GLU A 119 -10.75 16.26 9.15
N THR A 120 -9.72 15.47 9.53
CA THR A 120 -8.54 15.21 8.69
C THR A 120 -8.37 13.72 8.49
N TRP A 121 -8.42 13.30 7.24
CA TRP A 121 -8.19 11.91 6.84
C TRP A 121 -6.71 11.54 6.84
N ASN A 122 -6.42 10.35 7.35
CA ASN A 122 -5.10 9.76 7.28
C ASN A 122 -5.00 8.86 6.04
N THR A 123 -4.07 9.17 5.14
CA THR A 123 -3.80 8.36 3.96
C THR A 123 -2.75 7.26 4.20
N GLY A 124 -2.25 7.13 5.43
CA GLY A 124 -1.26 6.11 5.81
C GLY A 124 -1.88 4.73 6.08
N SER A 125 -3.20 4.65 6.14
CA SER A 125 -3.94 3.38 6.22
C SER A 125 -5.31 3.57 5.58
N SER A 126 -5.63 2.75 4.60
CA SER A 126 -6.91 2.80 3.89
C SER A 126 -7.31 1.42 3.38
N PHE A 127 -8.62 1.23 3.27
CA PHE A 127 -9.21 0.03 2.67
C PHE A 127 -9.91 0.42 1.39
N PHE A 128 -9.81 -0.40 0.36
CA PHE A 128 -10.49 -0.14 -0.91
C PHE A 128 -10.65 -1.41 -1.74
N THR A 129 -11.57 -1.34 -2.70
CA THR A 129 -11.71 -2.32 -3.79
C THR A 129 -11.38 -1.64 -5.12
N PRO A 130 -11.18 -2.40 -6.22
CA PRO A 130 -10.99 -1.81 -7.54
C PRO A 130 -12.12 -0.88 -8.02
N LYS A 131 -13.30 -0.97 -7.42
CA LYS A 131 -14.43 -0.06 -7.72
C LYS A 131 -14.19 1.39 -7.25
N ALA A 132 -13.24 1.59 -6.36
CA ALA A 132 -12.86 2.90 -5.85
C ALA A 132 -11.88 3.65 -6.77
N SER A 133 -11.74 3.29 -8.04
CA SER A 133 -10.80 3.95 -8.98
C SER A 133 -10.94 5.46 -8.96
N ASP A 134 -12.17 5.97 -9.06
CA ASP A 134 -12.45 7.41 -9.10
C ASP A 134 -11.98 8.17 -7.85
N VAL A 135 -11.83 7.46 -6.73
CA VAL A 135 -11.34 8.06 -5.47
C VAL A 135 -9.84 8.35 -5.53
N PHE A 136 -9.10 7.60 -6.35
CA PHE A 136 -7.64 7.71 -6.48
C PHE A 136 -7.19 8.44 -7.75
N GLU A 137 -8.12 8.86 -8.62
CA GLU A 137 -7.81 9.73 -9.76
C GLU A 137 -7.46 11.14 -9.26
N LEU A 138 -6.29 11.64 -9.65
CA LEU A 138 -5.78 12.98 -9.29
C LEU A 138 -5.84 13.92 -10.48
#